data_f3510ae06e8cd1cff2246d357b126708
#
_entry.id   f3510ae06e8cd1cff2246d357b126708
#
_cell.length_a   1.000
_cell.length_b   1.000
_cell.length_c   1.000
_cell.angle_alpha   90.00
_cell.angle_beta   90.00
_cell.angle_gamma   90.00
#
_symmetry.space_group_name_H-M   'P 1'
#
loop_
_entity.id
_entity.type
_entity.pdbx_description
1 polymer ?
#
loop_
_entity_poly.entity_id
_entity_poly.type
_entity_poly.pdbx_seq_one_letter_code
_entity_poly.pdbx_strand_id
1 'polypeptide(L)'
;MQRNKRPTFQSVILAGVHDIRNLRQKIRPDAEHKHNSPWNIASSFDVDMSFSVSDIAGMLEDYESDHHTGMDIEKISQLIYDYTSGYPVLVSTICKWMDDAKDWSKISFENAIKLLVKEKNPLIDSLINKLEDDTNLRNLLYNILFRGQKISYNI
;
A
#
# COMPACT_ATOMS: atom_id res chain seq x y z
N MET A 1 -1.30 -52.22 1.94
CA MET A 1 -2.27 -51.36 1.21
C MET A 1 -1.93 -49.91 1.52
N GLN A 2 -1.22 -49.22 0.64
CA GLN A 2 -0.96 -47.78 0.78
C GLN A 2 -2.24 -47.03 0.34
N ARG A 3 -2.91 -46.37 1.29
CA ARG A 3 -3.97 -45.43 0.97
C ARG A 3 -3.36 -44.24 0.24
N ASN A 4 -3.62 -44.12 -1.06
CA ASN A 4 -3.36 -42.89 -1.83
C ASN A 4 -4.12 -41.75 -1.18
N LYS A 5 -3.47 -40.99 -0.31
CA LYS A 5 -4.01 -39.73 0.19
C LYS A 5 -4.01 -38.74 -0.96
N ARG A 6 -5.17 -38.54 -1.59
CA ARG A 6 -5.31 -37.41 -2.51
C ARG A 6 -5.15 -36.12 -1.70
N PRO A 7 -4.28 -35.19 -2.13
CA PRO A 7 -4.18 -33.91 -1.44
C PRO A 7 -5.55 -33.21 -1.49
N THR A 8 -6.01 -32.75 -0.35
CA THR A 8 -7.32 -32.09 -0.20
C THR A 8 -7.31 -30.70 -0.86
N PHE A 9 -6.12 -30.08 -0.96
CA PHE A 9 -5.92 -28.77 -1.58
C PHE A 9 -4.72 -28.81 -2.49
N GLN A 10 -4.78 -28.07 -3.61
CA GLN A 10 -3.64 -27.90 -4.51
C GLN A 10 -2.73 -26.78 -4.04
N SER A 11 -3.29 -25.72 -3.47
CA SER A 11 -2.58 -24.58 -2.91
C SER A 11 -3.40 -23.93 -1.81
N VAL A 12 -2.74 -23.22 -0.92
CA VAL A 12 -3.36 -22.41 0.14
C VAL A 12 -2.70 -21.04 0.11
N ILE A 13 -3.52 -19.99 0.00
CA ILE A 13 -3.10 -18.60 0.12
C ILE A 13 -3.53 -18.11 1.50
N LEU A 14 -2.59 -17.55 2.24
CA LEU A 14 -2.82 -17.00 3.57
C LEU A 14 -2.61 -15.48 3.49
N ALA A 15 -3.63 -14.72 3.86
CA ALA A 15 -3.57 -13.28 3.91
C ALA A 15 -3.78 -12.80 5.36
N GLY A 16 -2.95 -11.88 5.83
CA GLY A 16 -3.05 -11.33 7.18
C GLY A 16 -1.98 -10.29 7.46
N VAL A 17 -2.18 -9.55 8.56
CA VAL A 17 -1.27 -8.48 9.00
C VAL A 17 0.02 -9.02 9.62
N HIS A 18 0.01 -10.24 10.12
CA HIS A 18 1.15 -10.85 10.80
C HIS A 18 1.76 -11.98 9.99
N ASP A 19 3.08 -12.03 9.95
CA ASP A 19 3.80 -13.17 9.38
C ASP A 19 3.44 -14.45 10.15
N ILE A 20 2.82 -15.39 9.45
CA ILE A 20 2.35 -16.66 10.01
C ILE A 20 3.50 -17.47 10.58
N ARG A 21 4.73 -17.30 10.06
CA ARG A 21 5.93 -17.94 10.57
C ARG A 21 6.21 -17.53 12.03
N ASN A 22 5.86 -16.30 12.40
CA ASN A 22 6.07 -15.72 13.72
C ASN A 22 4.86 -15.86 14.66
N LEU A 23 3.71 -16.30 14.16
CA LEU A 23 2.49 -16.43 14.98
C LEU A 23 2.63 -17.48 16.08
N ARG A 24 3.47 -18.50 15.88
CA ARG A 24 3.68 -19.60 16.85
C ARG A 24 4.30 -19.13 18.15
N GLN A 25 5.22 -18.18 18.13
CA GLN A 25 5.86 -17.66 19.34
C GLN A 25 4.88 -16.95 20.28
N LYS A 26 3.82 -16.34 19.73
CA LYS A 26 2.80 -15.65 20.53
C LYS A 26 1.72 -16.58 21.10
N ILE A 27 1.42 -17.69 20.41
CA ILE A 27 0.30 -18.58 20.77
C ILE A 27 0.73 -19.70 21.71
N ARG A 28 1.98 -20.16 21.65
CA ARG A 28 2.54 -21.23 22.48
C ARG A 28 3.98 -20.93 22.85
N PRO A 29 4.22 -20.12 23.89
CA PRO A 29 5.58 -19.81 24.34
C PRO A 29 6.37 -21.01 24.88
N ASP A 30 5.70 -22.07 25.34
CA ASP A 30 6.30 -23.18 26.06
C ASP A 30 6.51 -24.46 25.25
N ALA A 31 6.36 -24.43 23.94
CA ALA A 31 6.51 -25.62 23.12
C ALA A 31 7.99 -25.86 22.73
N GLU A 32 8.68 -26.62 23.52
CA GLU A 32 10.08 -27.11 23.34
C GLU A 32 10.28 -28.06 22.15
N HIS A 33 9.44 -28.09 21.15
CA HIS A 33 9.57 -29.03 20.05
C HIS A 33 9.93 -28.37 18.74
N LYS A 34 11.16 -28.60 18.33
CA LYS A 34 11.78 -28.37 17.02
C LYS A 34 11.08 -29.13 15.87
N HIS A 35 9.78 -29.09 15.76
CA HIS A 35 9.13 -29.61 14.57
C HIS A 35 8.96 -28.47 13.56
N ASN A 36 9.57 -28.64 12.40
CA ASN A 36 9.39 -27.75 11.25
C ASN A 36 7.90 -27.51 11.04
N SER A 37 7.47 -26.26 11.21
CA SER A 37 6.10 -25.88 10.91
C SER A 37 5.83 -26.19 9.44
N PRO A 38 4.69 -26.80 9.08
CA PRO A 38 4.31 -26.96 7.67
C PRO A 38 4.30 -25.63 6.91
N TRP A 39 4.27 -24.50 7.62
CA TRP A 39 4.32 -23.16 7.05
C TRP A 39 5.73 -22.63 6.75
N ASN A 40 6.78 -23.36 7.12
CA ASN A 40 8.16 -22.98 6.79
C ASN A 40 8.45 -23.05 5.27
N ILE A 41 7.61 -23.73 4.51
CA ILE A 41 7.67 -23.80 3.05
C ILE A 41 6.82 -22.71 2.37
N ALA A 42 6.12 -21.86 3.15
CA ALA A 42 5.39 -20.75 2.58
C ALA A 42 6.40 -19.73 2.02
N SER A 43 6.30 -19.44 0.73
CA SER A 43 6.99 -18.32 0.11
C SER A 43 6.17 -17.04 0.29
N SER A 44 6.86 -15.93 0.48
CA SER A 44 6.23 -14.62 0.44
C SER A 44 5.67 -14.37 -0.97
N PHE A 45 4.50 -13.78 -1.00
CA PHE A 45 3.86 -13.37 -2.23
C PHE A 45 3.91 -11.85 -2.26
N ASP A 46 5.02 -11.34 -2.79
CA ASP A 46 5.24 -9.90 -2.92
C ASP A 46 4.59 -9.44 -4.22
N VAL A 47 3.43 -8.80 -4.11
CA VAL A 47 2.75 -8.13 -5.22
C VAL A 47 2.81 -6.64 -4.98
N ASP A 48 3.42 -5.93 -5.90
CA ASP A 48 3.28 -4.48 -5.94
C ASP A 48 1.86 -4.14 -6.43
N MET A 49 1.07 -3.55 -5.55
CA MET A 49 -0.30 -3.12 -5.82
C MET A 49 -0.37 -1.66 -6.26
N SER A 50 0.77 -1.01 -6.46
CA SER A 50 0.82 0.38 -6.90
C SER A 50 0.43 0.50 -8.37
N PHE A 51 -0.31 1.54 -8.69
CA PHE A 51 -0.66 1.86 -10.07
C PHE A 51 0.52 2.51 -10.78
N SER A 52 0.79 2.11 -12.01
CA SER A 52 1.67 2.85 -12.91
C SER A 52 0.97 4.11 -13.45
N VAL A 53 1.72 4.99 -14.10
CA VAL A 53 1.14 6.16 -14.80
C VAL A 53 0.11 5.71 -15.85
N SER A 54 0.41 4.61 -16.57
CA SER A 54 -0.49 4.05 -17.58
C SER A 54 -1.77 3.49 -16.98
N ASP A 55 -1.71 2.88 -15.79
CA ASP A 55 -2.91 2.38 -15.12
C ASP A 55 -3.82 3.54 -14.67
N ILE A 56 -3.22 4.61 -14.12
CA ILE A 56 -3.95 5.83 -13.75
C ILE A 56 -4.55 6.48 -15.00
N ALA A 57 -3.80 6.58 -16.09
CA ALA A 57 -4.30 7.13 -17.34
C ALA A 57 -5.49 6.32 -17.89
N GLY A 58 -5.40 5.00 -17.91
CA GLY A 58 -6.51 4.14 -18.33
C GLY A 58 -7.77 4.32 -17.49
N MET A 59 -7.63 4.43 -16.16
CA MET A 59 -8.75 4.75 -15.26
C MET A 59 -9.38 6.12 -15.58
N LEU A 60 -8.55 7.13 -15.88
CA LEU A 60 -9.04 8.46 -16.22
C LEU A 60 -9.65 8.51 -17.62
N GLU A 61 -9.19 7.70 -18.58
CA GLU A 61 -9.80 7.54 -19.90
C GLU A 61 -11.20 6.97 -19.80
N ASP A 62 -11.39 5.91 -19.01
CA ASP A 62 -12.71 5.33 -18.76
C ASP A 62 -13.63 6.37 -18.12
N TYR A 63 -13.14 7.11 -17.12
CA TYR A 63 -13.92 8.17 -16.46
C TYR A 63 -14.28 9.29 -17.43
N GLU A 64 -13.35 9.75 -18.29
CA GLU A 64 -13.57 10.83 -19.26
C GLU A 64 -14.60 10.44 -20.31
N SER A 65 -14.63 9.15 -20.72
CA SER A 65 -15.60 8.66 -21.69
C SER A 65 -17.05 8.80 -21.19
N ASP A 66 -17.25 8.70 -19.87
CA ASP A 66 -18.57 8.78 -19.26
C ASP A 66 -18.95 10.22 -18.85
N HIS A 67 -17.98 11.02 -18.44
CA HIS A 67 -18.23 12.33 -17.79
C HIS A 67 -17.89 13.54 -18.65
N HIS A 68 -17.09 13.37 -19.71
CA HIS A 68 -16.72 14.42 -20.68
C HIS A 68 -16.20 15.71 -20.02
N THR A 69 -15.25 15.57 -19.11
CA THR A 69 -14.71 16.68 -18.32
C THR A 69 -13.76 17.59 -19.10
N GLY A 70 -13.17 17.09 -20.20
CA GLY A 70 -12.16 17.78 -20.99
C GLY A 70 -10.79 17.83 -20.31
N MET A 71 -10.51 16.91 -19.35
CA MET A 71 -9.23 16.87 -18.67
C MET A 71 -8.07 16.47 -19.60
N ASP A 72 -6.89 16.96 -19.29
CA ASP A 72 -5.63 16.52 -19.87
C ASP A 72 -5.16 15.25 -19.14
N ILE A 73 -5.59 14.09 -19.63
CA ILE A 73 -5.38 12.78 -18.98
C ILE A 73 -3.91 12.50 -18.76
N GLU A 74 -3.06 12.73 -19.78
CA GLU A 74 -1.63 12.47 -19.70
C GLU A 74 -0.98 13.28 -18.58
N LYS A 75 -1.32 14.56 -18.50
CA LYS A 75 -0.77 15.46 -17.50
C LYS A 75 -1.30 15.18 -16.10
N ILE A 76 -2.60 14.91 -15.96
CA ILE A 76 -3.20 14.63 -14.64
C ILE A 76 -2.73 13.29 -14.10
N SER A 77 -2.65 12.24 -14.92
CA SER A 77 -2.13 10.94 -14.50
C SER A 77 -0.68 11.01 -14.02
N GLN A 78 0.15 11.78 -14.72
CA GLN A 78 1.54 12.00 -14.31
C GLN A 78 1.63 12.76 -12.99
N LEU A 79 0.85 13.85 -12.81
CA LEU A 79 0.82 14.61 -11.56
C LEU A 79 0.39 13.74 -10.36
N ILE A 80 -0.65 12.92 -10.55
CA ILE A 80 -1.14 12.01 -9.50
C ILE A 80 -0.05 11.00 -9.16
N TYR A 81 0.59 10.39 -10.16
CA TYR A 81 1.63 9.41 -9.93
C TYR A 81 2.84 10.02 -9.21
N ASP A 82 3.33 11.17 -9.66
CA ASP A 82 4.49 11.86 -9.06
C ASP A 82 4.29 12.14 -7.57
N TYR A 83 3.05 12.40 -7.16
CA TYR A 83 2.72 12.68 -5.76
C TYR A 83 2.43 11.44 -4.93
N THR A 84 1.83 10.42 -5.52
CA THR A 84 1.31 9.24 -4.81
C THR A 84 2.18 8.00 -4.95
N SER A 85 3.13 8.01 -5.89
CA SER A 85 3.85 6.81 -6.36
C SER A 85 2.89 5.67 -6.71
N GLY A 86 1.69 6.01 -7.18
CA GLY A 86 0.66 5.04 -7.55
C GLY A 86 -0.05 4.36 -6.39
N TYR A 87 0.14 4.82 -5.14
CA TYR A 87 -0.52 4.18 -3.98
C TYR A 87 -2.04 4.28 -4.08
N PRO A 88 -2.79 3.15 -4.19
CA PRO A 88 -4.19 3.13 -4.62
C PRO A 88 -5.12 4.03 -3.80
N VAL A 89 -4.96 4.06 -2.47
CA VAL A 89 -5.80 4.88 -1.58
C VAL A 89 -5.57 6.36 -1.83
N LEU A 90 -4.33 6.79 -2.06
CA LEU A 90 -4.01 8.19 -2.34
C LEU A 90 -4.52 8.60 -3.72
N VAL A 91 -4.33 7.76 -4.74
CA VAL A 91 -4.83 7.98 -6.10
C VAL A 91 -6.35 8.17 -6.07
N SER A 92 -7.09 7.23 -5.48
CA SER A 92 -8.55 7.30 -5.42
C SER A 92 -9.06 8.50 -4.61
N THR A 93 -8.38 8.87 -3.54
CA THR A 93 -8.77 10.02 -2.71
C THR A 93 -8.60 11.34 -3.47
N ILE A 94 -7.47 11.51 -4.17
CA ILE A 94 -7.22 12.71 -4.99
C ILE A 94 -8.25 12.80 -6.12
N CYS A 95 -8.46 11.71 -6.87
CA CYS A 95 -9.44 11.67 -7.95
C CYS A 95 -10.85 12.02 -7.44
N LYS A 96 -11.25 11.47 -6.29
CA LYS A 96 -12.55 11.78 -5.67
C LYS A 96 -12.69 13.27 -5.38
N TRP A 97 -11.70 13.91 -4.79
CA TRP A 97 -11.81 15.35 -4.46
C TRP A 97 -11.81 16.24 -5.69
N MET A 98 -11.09 15.87 -6.75
CA MET A 98 -11.14 16.56 -8.02
C MET A 98 -12.53 16.39 -8.68
N ASP A 99 -13.13 15.20 -8.58
CA ASP A 99 -14.48 14.95 -9.05
C ASP A 99 -15.54 15.73 -8.23
N ASP A 100 -15.42 15.72 -6.90
CA ASP A 100 -16.32 16.49 -6.02
C ASP A 100 -16.27 18.00 -6.34
N ALA A 101 -15.08 18.51 -6.71
CA ALA A 101 -14.90 19.89 -7.15
C ALA A 101 -15.37 20.15 -8.60
N LYS A 102 -15.66 19.10 -9.37
CA LYS A 102 -15.96 19.16 -10.81
C LYS A 102 -14.90 19.92 -11.61
N ASP A 103 -13.65 19.84 -11.18
CA ASP A 103 -12.51 20.52 -11.77
C ASP A 103 -11.29 19.59 -11.84
N TRP A 104 -10.85 19.26 -13.04
CA TRP A 104 -9.71 18.40 -13.32
C TRP A 104 -8.49 19.20 -13.75
N SER A 105 -8.39 20.45 -13.30
CA SER A 105 -7.22 21.30 -13.53
C SER A 105 -6.09 21.01 -12.55
N LYS A 106 -4.88 21.50 -12.88
CA LYS A 106 -3.74 21.47 -11.97
C LYS A 106 -4.03 22.18 -10.65
N ILE A 107 -4.82 23.25 -10.68
CA ILE A 107 -5.19 24.02 -9.47
C ILE A 107 -6.05 23.17 -8.54
N SER A 108 -7.01 22.45 -9.09
CA SER A 108 -7.85 21.53 -8.33
C SER A 108 -7.02 20.38 -7.73
N PHE A 109 -6.09 19.82 -8.49
CA PHE A 109 -5.13 18.84 -7.99
C PHE A 109 -4.34 19.39 -6.78
N GLU A 110 -3.76 20.60 -6.88
CA GLU A 110 -3.02 21.22 -5.77
C GLU A 110 -3.91 21.45 -4.53
N ASN A 111 -5.18 21.76 -4.73
CA ASN A 111 -6.13 21.89 -3.64
C ASN A 111 -6.47 20.53 -3.01
N ALA A 112 -6.64 19.47 -3.81
CA ALA A 112 -6.83 18.12 -3.32
C ALA A 112 -5.64 17.65 -2.44
N ILE A 113 -4.41 17.96 -2.86
CA ILE A 113 -3.21 17.69 -2.06
C ILE A 113 -3.23 18.43 -0.71
N LYS A 114 -3.62 19.71 -0.71
CA LYS A 114 -3.72 20.49 0.54
C LYS A 114 -4.77 19.90 1.48
N LEU A 115 -5.89 19.42 0.94
CA LEU A 115 -6.91 18.72 1.71
C LEU A 115 -6.37 17.41 2.29
N LEU A 116 -5.64 16.62 1.50
CA LEU A 116 -5.04 15.36 1.96
C LEU A 116 -4.17 15.54 3.20
N VAL A 117 -3.45 16.66 3.29
CA VAL A 117 -2.58 16.98 4.44
C VAL A 117 -3.36 17.57 5.61
N LYS A 118 -4.46 18.30 5.34
CA LYS A 118 -5.23 19.01 6.36
C LYS A 118 -6.33 18.17 7.00
N GLU A 119 -7.00 17.35 6.21
CA GLU A 119 -8.07 16.52 6.74
C GLU A 119 -7.48 15.35 7.53
N LYS A 120 -8.15 15.01 8.63
CA LYS A 120 -7.86 13.80 9.41
C LYS A 120 -8.12 12.58 8.53
N ASN A 121 -7.10 12.19 7.78
CA ASN A 121 -7.14 10.98 6.98
C ASN A 121 -6.73 9.80 7.88
N PRO A 122 -7.60 8.79 8.08
CA PRO A 122 -7.30 7.66 8.95
C PRO A 122 -5.98 6.95 8.63
N LEU A 123 -5.55 6.98 7.36
CA LEU A 123 -4.26 6.44 6.94
C LEU A 123 -3.10 7.27 7.50
N ILE A 124 -3.17 8.59 7.37
CA ILE A 124 -2.13 9.51 7.85
C ILE A 124 -2.10 9.51 9.37
N ASP A 125 -3.27 9.56 10.02
CA ASP A 125 -3.37 9.48 11.48
C ASP A 125 -2.77 8.16 12.00
N SER A 126 -3.03 7.05 11.36
CA SER A 126 -2.44 5.74 11.72
C SER A 126 -0.92 5.72 11.56
N LEU A 127 -0.39 6.37 10.52
CA LEU A 127 1.05 6.53 10.31
C LEU A 127 1.69 7.41 11.39
N ILE A 128 1.07 8.55 11.69
CA ILE A 128 1.55 9.49 12.72
C ILE A 128 1.55 8.79 14.08
N ASN A 129 0.47 8.12 14.45
CA ASN A 129 0.40 7.37 15.71
C ASN A 129 1.52 6.33 15.83
N LYS A 130 1.79 5.58 14.75
CA LYS A 130 2.91 4.63 14.74
C LYS A 130 4.28 5.30 14.92
N LEU A 131 4.47 6.49 14.36
CA LEU A 131 5.71 7.25 14.51
C LEU A 131 5.83 7.89 15.91
N GLU A 132 4.72 8.20 16.56
CA GLU A 132 4.69 8.70 17.94
C GLU A 132 4.99 7.56 18.92
N ASP A 133 4.46 6.38 18.68
CA ASP A 133 4.64 5.20 19.53
C ASP A 133 6.04 4.58 19.41
N ASP A 134 6.69 4.70 18.24
CA ASP A 134 8.02 4.13 17.98
C ASP A 134 9.06 5.19 17.67
N THR A 135 9.82 5.58 18.72
CA THR A 135 10.90 6.56 18.62
C THR A 135 12.00 6.14 17.63
N ASN A 136 12.27 4.84 17.50
CA ASN A 136 13.32 4.36 16.59
C ASN A 136 12.87 4.53 15.15
N LEU A 137 11.61 4.16 14.84
CA LEU A 137 11.00 4.35 13.53
C LEU A 137 10.96 5.83 13.16
N ARG A 138 10.57 6.70 14.09
CA ARG A 138 10.57 8.16 13.89
C ARG A 138 11.95 8.71 13.58
N ASN A 139 12.98 8.32 14.35
CA ASN A 139 14.35 8.77 14.13
C ASN A 139 14.90 8.25 12.79
N LEU A 140 14.57 7.01 12.43
CA LEU A 140 14.93 6.41 11.15
C LEU A 140 14.35 7.22 9.99
N LEU A 141 13.04 7.47 10.02
CA LEU A 141 12.35 8.27 9.00
C LEU A 141 12.93 9.70 8.92
N TYR A 142 13.20 10.33 10.06
CA TYR A 142 13.82 11.66 10.11
C TYR A 142 15.19 11.65 9.41
N ASN A 143 16.01 10.66 9.69
CA ASN A 143 17.33 10.53 9.07
C ASN A 143 17.27 10.33 7.55
N ILE A 144 16.29 9.55 7.08
CA ILE A 144 16.08 9.37 5.63
C ILE A 144 15.65 10.68 4.99
N LEU A 145 14.58 11.31 5.51
CA LEU A 145 13.93 12.45 4.87
C LEU A 145 14.77 13.74 4.96
N PHE A 146 15.43 13.99 6.10
CA PHE A 146 16.09 15.26 6.35
C PHE A 146 17.62 15.20 6.32
N ARG A 147 18.20 14.00 6.45
CA ARG A 147 19.65 13.81 6.42
C ARG A 147 20.14 13.02 5.22
N GLY A 148 19.23 12.55 4.35
CA GLY A 148 19.57 11.78 3.16
C GLY A 148 20.25 10.44 3.45
N GLN A 149 20.03 9.86 4.64
CA GLN A 149 20.60 8.58 5.01
C GLN A 149 19.99 7.47 4.15
N LYS A 150 20.84 6.75 3.42
CA LYS A 150 20.43 5.55 2.68
C LYS A 150 20.38 4.37 3.64
N ILE A 151 19.28 3.63 3.62
CA ILE A 151 19.14 2.39 4.38
C ILE A 151 19.33 1.24 3.41
N SER A 152 20.28 0.37 3.75
CA SER A 152 20.43 -0.93 3.09
C SER A 152 19.64 -1.94 3.89
N TYR A 153 18.64 -2.57 3.27
CA TYR A 153 18.04 -3.76 3.82
C TYR A 153 19.01 -4.92 3.57
N ASN A 154 19.65 -5.38 4.61
CA ASN A 154 20.24 -6.73 4.57
C ASN A 154 19.09 -7.71 4.80
N ILE A 155 18.67 -8.35 3.73
CA ILE A 155 17.77 -9.51 3.75
C ILE A 155 18.54 -10.74 4.21
#